data_361b9af9b6966da86e0a295398b560a5
#
_entry.id   361b9af9b6966da86e0a295398b560a5
#
_cell.length_a   1.000
_cell.length_b   1.000
_cell.length_c   1.000
_cell.angle_alpha   90.00
_cell.angle_beta   90.00
_cell.angle_gamma   90.00
#
_symmetry.space_group_name_H-M   'P 1'
#
loop_
_entity.id
_entity.type
_entity.pdbx_description
1 polymer ?
#
loop_
_entity_poly.entity_id
_entity_poly.type
_entity_poly.pdbx_seq_one_letter_code
_entity_poly.pdbx_strand_id
1 'polypeptide(L)'
;MSGNTLGKLFTVTSFGESHGLAIGCIVDGCPPGLELSESDLQGDLDRRKPGQSRHTTQRREADEVQILSGVFEGKTTGTPIALMIHNTDQRSKDYSEIMNSFRPGHADYTYLHKYGLRDYRGGGRSSARETAMRVAAGAIAKKYLKQQCGIEIRGYMAQLGEIKYEQFDWDAVEKNPFFFPDAHKIQELEEYMDALRKEGNSIGARINVVATGVPPGLGEPVFDRLDADIAHAMMCINAVKGVEVGAGFDCVEQKGTEHRDEMTPDGFLSNHAGGVLGGISSGQHIEVSMALKATSSIRLPGKTINLAGEAAEVITKGRHDPCVGIRATPIAEAMLAIVLMDHYLRQRGQNADVQVSTPVIAPIVK
;
A
#
# COMPACT_ATOMS: atom_id res chain seq x y z
N MET A 1 10.59 10.98 16.55
CA MET A 1 9.16 10.63 16.46
C MET A 1 9.01 9.12 16.51
N SER A 2 7.88 8.62 17.04
CA SER A 2 7.58 7.19 17.00
C SER A 2 7.21 6.77 15.57
N GLY A 3 7.48 5.51 15.19
CA GLY A 3 7.24 4.98 13.84
C GLY A 3 5.77 4.70 13.50
N ASN A 4 4.80 5.44 14.07
CA ASN A 4 3.37 5.29 13.82
C ASN A 4 2.76 6.47 13.06
N THR A 5 3.57 7.44 12.64
CA THR A 5 3.18 8.62 11.88
C THR A 5 3.97 8.68 10.58
N LEU A 6 3.28 8.93 9.47
CA LEU A 6 3.83 9.18 8.14
C LEU A 6 3.41 10.58 7.66
N GLY A 7 4.27 11.25 6.87
CA GLY A 7 4.03 12.58 6.31
C GLY A 7 4.59 13.71 7.18
N LYS A 8 4.59 14.92 6.64
CA LYS A 8 5.08 16.16 7.28
C LYS A 8 4.00 17.22 7.39
N LEU A 9 3.29 17.53 6.31
CA LEU A 9 2.14 18.45 6.27
C LEU A 9 0.82 17.68 6.19
N PHE A 10 0.77 16.62 5.37
CA PHE A 10 -0.34 15.67 5.40
C PHE A 10 0.09 14.45 6.20
N THR A 11 -0.28 14.40 7.45
CA THR A 11 0.19 13.34 8.36
C THR A 11 -0.89 12.32 8.67
N VAL A 12 -0.46 11.06 8.77
CA VAL A 12 -1.33 9.96 9.15
C VAL A 12 -0.70 9.24 10.34
N THR A 13 -1.36 9.28 11.49
CA THR A 13 -0.97 8.54 12.69
C THR A 13 -1.95 7.41 12.96
N SER A 14 -1.52 6.15 12.85
CA SER A 14 -2.39 4.99 13.06
C SER A 14 -2.22 4.36 14.44
N PHE A 15 -3.31 3.81 14.99
CA PHE A 15 -3.36 3.14 16.29
C PHE A 15 -4.29 1.91 16.28
N GLY A 16 -4.27 1.15 17.37
CA GLY A 16 -5.09 -0.04 17.55
C GLY A 16 -4.44 -1.33 17.03
N GLU A 17 -4.91 -2.46 17.51
CA GLU A 17 -4.42 -3.81 17.24
C GLU A 17 -5.46 -4.67 16.55
N SER A 18 -5.01 -5.69 15.81
CA SER A 18 -5.88 -6.56 15.01
C SER A 18 -6.94 -7.34 15.82
N HIS A 19 -6.69 -7.56 17.11
CA HIS A 19 -7.59 -8.24 18.05
C HIS A 19 -7.95 -7.33 19.26
N GLY A 20 -7.69 -6.01 19.15
CA GLY A 20 -8.23 -4.99 20.05
C GLY A 20 -9.68 -4.65 19.70
N LEU A 21 -10.26 -3.68 20.41
CA LEU A 21 -11.63 -3.22 20.21
C LEU A 21 -11.83 -2.59 18.82
N ALA A 22 -10.86 -1.78 18.39
CA ALA A 22 -10.91 -1.04 17.15
C ALA A 22 -9.49 -0.78 16.63
N ILE A 23 -9.41 -0.37 15.37
CA ILE A 23 -8.27 0.28 14.76
C ILE A 23 -8.69 1.67 14.34
N GLY A 24 -7.76 2.64 14.34
CA GLY A 24 -8.06 4.00 13.95
C GLY A 24 -6.83 4.72 13.40
N CYS A 25 -7.08 5.89 12.84
CA CYS A 25 -6.02 6.85 12.53
C CYS A 25 -6.49 8.28 12.70
N ILE A 26 -5.53 9.17 12.90
CA ILE A 26 -5.70 10.61 12.81
C ILE A 26 -5.03 11.06 11.52
N VAL A 27 -5.79 11.73 10.67
CA VAL A 27 -5.30 12.44 9.48
C VAL A 27 -5.26 13.92 9.80
N ASP A 28 -4.09 14.54 9.75
CA ASP A 28 -3.92 15.98 9.99
C ASP A 28 -3.34 16.64 8.74
N GLY A 29 -3.61 17.94 8.57
CA GLY A 29 -3.17 18.72 7.41
C GLY A 29 -4.06 18.59 6.17
N CYS A 30 -5.21 17.91 6.25
CA CYS A 30 -6.18 17.95 5.15
C CYS A 30 -6.75 19.37 5.01
N PRO A 31 -6.67 20.02 3.83
CA PRO A 31 -7.22 21.36 3.64
C PRO A 31 -8.74 21.41 3.91
N PRO A 32 -9.26 22.55 4.37
CA PRO A 32 -10.70 22.72 4.58
C PRO A 32 -11.49 22.76 3.27
N GLY A 33 -12.77 22.42 3.34
CA GLY A 33 -13.73 22.58 2.24
C GLY A 33 -13.82 21.38 1.29
N LEU A 34 -13.05 20.29 1.51
CA LEU A 34 -13.24 19.06 0.76
C LEU A 34 -14.56 18.42 1.20
N GLU A 35 -15.45 18.13 0.28
CA GLU A 35 -16.64 17.31 0.56
C GLU A 35 -16.19 15.91 0.96
N LEU A 36 -16.59 15.46 2.16
CA LEU A 36 -16.14 14.20 2.72
C LEU A 36 -17.22 13.54 3.58
N SER A 37 -17.45 12.27 3.28
CA SER A 37 -18.31 11.37 4.04
C SER A 37 -17.70 9.99 4.12
N GLU A 38 -18.23 9.11 4.96
CA GLU A 38 -17.80 7.71 5.06
C GLU A 38 -17.91 6.98 3.73
N SER A 39 -18.92 7.30 2.91
CA SER A 39 -19.12 6.67 1.58
C SER A 39 -17.95 6.95 0.61
N ASP A 40 -17.28 8.08 0.76
CA ASP A 40 -16.10 8.42 -0.06
C ASP A 40 -14.89 7.55 0.25
N LEU A 41 -14.83 7.02 1.47
CA LEU A 41 -13.74 6.18 1.97
C LEU A 41 -14.03 4.70 1.78
N GLN A 42 -15.32 4.33 1.86
CA GLN A 42 -15.76 2.94 1.90
C GLN A 42 -15.43 2.19 0.61
N GLY A 43 -15.47 2.84 -0.54
CA GLY A 43 -15.14 2.22 -1.83
C GLY A 43 -13.72 1.64 -1.86
N ASP A 44 -12.72 2.39 -1.41
CA ASP A 44 -11.34 1.92 -1.33
C ASP A 44 -11.17 0.85 -0.23
N LEU A 45 -11.85 0.99 0.90
CA LEU A 45 -11.88 -0.02 1.96
C LEU A 45 -12.50 -1.32 1.50
N ASP A 46 -13.56 -1.26 0.71
CA ASP A 46 -14.22 -2.44 0.15
C ASP A 46 -13.29 -3.24 -0.78
N ARG A 47 -12.47 -2.56 -1.57
CA ARG A 47 -11.43 -3.21 -2.40
C ARG A 47 -10.33 -3.88 -1.56
N ARG A 48 -10.07 -3.41 -0.34
CA ARG A 48 -9.03 -3.92 0.56
C ARG A 48 -9.54 -4.95 1.55
N LYS A 49 -10.81 -4.91 1.99
CA LYS A 49 -11.34 -5.73 3.10
C LYS A 49 -11.11 -7.23 2.90
N PRO A 50 -11.05 -8.02 3.99
CA PRO A 50 -10.95 -9.48 3.89
C PRO A 50 -12.27 -10.09 3.38
N GLY A 51 -12.17 -11.29 2.79
CA GLY A 51 -13.37 -12.06 2.39
C GLY A 51 -14.06 -11.62 1.11
N GLN A 52 -13.39 -10.85 0.26
CA GLN A 52 -13.94 -10.39 -1.03
C GLN A 52 -14.08 -11.51 -2.05
N SER A 53 -13.21 -12.50 -2.00
CA SER A 53 -13.24 -13.64 -2.90
C SER A 53 -12.83 -14.93 -2.16
N ARG A 54 -13.05 -16.09 -2.82
CA ARG A 54 -12.56 -17.36 -2.32
C ARG A 54 -11.04 -17.44 -2.22
N HIS A 55 -10.31 -16.53 -2.86
CA HIS A 55 -8.85 -16.49 -2.93
C HIS A 55 -8.20 -15.64 -1.82
N THR A 56 -9.00 -14.93 -1.04
CA THR A 56 -8.55 -14.15 0.14
C THR A 56 -8.90 -14.88 1.45
N THR A 57 -8.44 -14.34 2.58
CA THR A 57 -8.78 -14.84 3.90
C THR A 57 -10.28 -14.93 4.13
N GLN A 58 -10.72 -15.96 4.84
CA GLN A 58 -12.14 -16.15 5.20
C GLN A 58 -12.58 -15.32 6.42
N ARG A 59 -11.72 -14.45 6.98
CA ARG A 59 -12.13 -13.47 7.96
C ARG A 59 -13.15 -12.52 7.31
N ARG A 60 -14.20 -12.17 8.05
CA ARG A 60 -15.25 -11.27 7.55
C ARG A 60 -15.28 -10.02 8.40
N GLU A 61 -14.80 -8.93 7.84
CA GLU A 61 -14.89 -7.59 8.43
C GLU A 61 -15.55 -6.68 7.40
N ALA A 62 -16.55 -5.94 7.79
CA ALA A 62 -17.19 -4.97 6.89
C ALA A 62 -16.27 -3.78 6.60
N ASP A 63 -15.30 -3.54 7.49
CA ASP A 63 -14.40 -2.37 7.48
C ASP A 63 -15.18 -1.06 7.39
N GLU A 64 -16.35 -1.00 8.05
CA GLU A 64 -17.17 0.20 8.15
C GLU A 64 -16.43 1.29 8.89
N VAL A 65 -16.04 2.32 8.16
CA VAL A 65 -15.30 3.44 8.71
C VAL A 65 -16.27 4.47 9.31
N GLN A 66 -15.87 5.06 10.42
CA GLN A 66 -16.56 6.17 11.07
C GLN A 66 -15.65 7.40 11.08
N ILE A 67 -16.20 8.55 10.70
CA ILE A 67 -15.54 9.86 10.82
C ILE A 67 -15.98 10.46 12.16
N LEU A 68 -15.04 10.62 13.08
CA LEU A 68 -15.33 11.09 14.44
C LEU A 68 -15.07 12.58 14.63
N SER A 69 -14.29 13.22 13.76
CA SER A 69 -13.94 14.65 13.83
C SER A 69 -13.44 15.18 12.49
N GLY A 70 -13.23 16.48 12.39
CA GLY A 70 -12.61 17.14 11.24
C GLY A 70 -13.55 17.34 10.04
N VAL A 71 -14.83 17.02 10.17
CA VAL A 71 -15.87 17.24 9.16
C VAL A 71 -17.07 17.95 9.78
N PHE A 72 -17.57 18.99 9.15
CA PHE A 72 -18.76 19.73 9.53
C PHE A 72 -19.63 19.99 8.28
N GLU A 73 -20.92 19.68 8.35
CA GLU A 73 -21.85 19.80 7.21
C GLU A 73 -21.35 19.15 5.92
N GLY A 74 -20.71 17.98 6.05
CA GLY A 74 -20.18 17.22 4.92
C GLY A 74 -18.89 17.76 4.30
N LYS A 75 -18.20 18.71 4.96
CA LYS A 75 -16.94 19.29 4.47
C LYS A 75 -15.85 19.24 5.53
N THR A 76 -14.62 19.01 5.09
CA THR A 76 -13.45 19.07 5.96
C THR A 76 -13.29 20.47 6.56
N THR A 77 -12.88 20.53 7.83
CA THR A 77 -12.73 21.80 8.57
C THR A 77 -11.30 22.34 8.58
N GLY A 78 -10.32 21.54 8.11
CA GLY A 78 -8.89 21.85 8.23
C GLY A 78 -8.30 21.46 9.60
N THR A 79 -9.09 20.83 10.46
CA THR A 79 -8.65 20.26 11.74
C THR A 79 -8.48 18.75 11.65
N PRO A 80 -7.86 18.06 12.64
CA PRO A 80 -7.61 16.63 12.55
C PRO A 80 -8.88 15.80 12.31
N ILE A 81 -8.80 14.92 11.31
CA ILE A 81 -9.85 13.96 10.96
C ILE A 81 -9.55 12.66 11.68
N ALA A 82 -10.37 12.27 12.64
CA ALA A 82 -10.26 10.99 13.32
C ALA A 82 -11.14 9.95 12.62
N LEU A 83 -10.51 8.83 12.21
CA LEU A 83 -11.17 7.70 11.58
C LEU A 83 -11.07 6.47 12.47
N MET A 84 -12.14 5.68 12.55
CA MET A 84 -12.18 4.46 13.35
C MET A 84 -12.95 3.34 12.64
N ILE A 85 -12.46 2.10 12.81
CA ILE A 85 -13.13 0.87 12.39
C ILE A 85 -13.16 -0.09 13.57
N HIS A 86 -14.33 -0.57 13.96
CA HIS A 86 -14.48 -1.61 14.99
C HIS A 86 -14.05 -2.98 14.46
N ASN A 87 -13.40 -3.78 15.32
CA ASN A 87 -13.09 -5.17 15.00
C ASN A 87 -14.29 -6.06 15.42
N THR A 88 -14.88 -6.78 14.47
CA THR A 88 -16.10 -7.56 14.68
C THR A 88 -15.89 -9.08 14.59
N ASP A 89 -14.92 -9.57 13.81
CA ASP A 89 -14.64 -11.02 13.61
C ASP A 89 -13.24 -11.39 14.10
N GLN A 90 -12.91 -11.04 15.36
CA GLN A 90 -11.68 -11.46 16.02
C GLN A 90 -11.86 -12.80 16.71
N ARG A 91 -10.89 -13.74 16.54
CA ARG A 91 -10.90 -15.06 17.17
C ARG A 91 -9.61 -15.31 17.94
N SER A 92 -9.51 -14.76 19.14
CA SER A 92 -8.30 -14.83 19.97
C SER A 92 -7.89 -16.27 20.34
N LYS A 93 -8.83 -17.22 20.37
CA LYS A 93 -8.58 -18.63 20.67
C LYS A 93 -7.72 -19.33 19.61
N ASP A 94 -7.73 -18.85 18.36
CA ASP A 94 -6.95 -19.44 17.26
C ASP A 94 -5.42 -19.28 17.45
N TYR A 95 -4.99 -18.48 18.43
CA TYR A 95 -3.60 -18.12 18.68
C TYR A 95 -3.02 -18.67 19.98
N SER A 96 -3.74 -19.50 20.73
CA SER A 96 -3.28 -20.07 22.01
C SER A 96 -2.02 -20.92 21.87
N GLU A 97 -1.88 -21.67 20.78
CA GLU A 97 -0.72 -22.54 20.52
C GLU A 97 0.58 -21.76 20.27
N ILE A 98 0.48 -20.52 19.77
CA ILE A 98 1.63 -19.66 19.51
C ILE A 98 1.98 -18.70 20.66
N MET A 99 1.26 -18.79 21.77
CA MET A 99 1.54 -17.97 22.96
C MET A 99 2.96 -18.17 23.47
N ASN A 100 3.45 -19.40 23.48
CA ASN A 100 4.74 -19.81 24.02
C ASN A 100 5.82 -20.05 22.96
N SER A 101 5.54 -19.82 21.68
CA SER A 101 6.50 -20.01 20.57
C SER A 101 6.45 -18.85 19.57
N PHE A 102 7.38 -18.82 18.61
CA PHE A 102 7.46 -17.77 17.61
C PHE A 102 7.14 -18.34 16.23
N ARG A 103 6.31 -17.63 15.45
CA ARG A 103 6.07 -17.99 14.06
C ARG A 103 7.30 -17.64 13.20
N PRO A 104 7.88 -18.59 12.46
CA PRO A 104 8.98 -18.31 11.55
C PRO A 104 8.60 -17.25 10.52
N GLY A 105 9.49 -16.28 10.27
CA GLY A 105 9.25 -15.20 9.29
C GLY A 105 8.16 -14.19 9.68
N HIS A 106 7.58 -14.29 10.89
CA HIS A 106 6.64 -13.33 11.46
C HIS A 106 7.35 -12.40 12.47
N ALA A 107 6.70 -11.29 12.85
CA ALA A 107 7.27 -10.30 13.76
C ALA A 107 7.26 -10.70 15.25
N ASP A 108 6.82 -11.89 15.60
CA ASP A 108 6.67 -12.32 17.01
C ASP A 108 7.94 -12.16 17.84
N TYR A 109 9.07 -12.68 17.32
CA TYR A 109 10.38 -12.61 17.97
C TYR A 109 10.88 -11.17 18.11
N THR A 110 10.81 -10.39 17.04
CA THR A 110 11.32 -9.02 17.01
C THR A 110 10.52 -8.08 17.90
N TYR A 111 9.20 -8.25 18.00
CA TYR A 111 8.35 -7.47 18.90
C TYR A 111 8.67 -7.77 20.37
N LEU A 112 8.84 -9.05 20.73
CA LEU A 112 9.21 -9.43 22.09
C LEU A 112 10.56 -8.80 22.49
N HIS A 113 11.56 -8.88 21.62
CA HIS A 113 12.88 -8.32 21.90
C HIS A 113 12.91 -6.79 21.92
N LYS A 114 12.02 -6.14 21.18
CA LYS A 114 11.95 -4.68 21.15
C LYS A 114 11.20 -4.09 22.35
N TYR A 115 10.05 -4.71 22.70
CA TYR A 115 9.12 -4.14 23.67
C TYR A 115 9.08 -4.90 25.01
N GLY A 116 9.75 -6.05 25.14
CA GLY A 116 9.73 -6.90 26.33
C GLY A 116 8.45 -7.70 26.51
N LEU A 117 7.44 -7.43 25.69
CA LEU A 117 6.15 -8.13 25.65
C LEU A 117 5.60 -8.13 24.22
N ARG A 118 4.72 -9.08 23.94
CA ARG A 118 3.98 -9.11 22.67
C ARG A 118 2.52 -9.50 22.91
N ASP A 119 1.63 -8.94 22.11
CA ASP A 119 0.29 -9.50 21.97
C ASP A 119 0.34 -10.66 20.96
N TYR A 120 0.21 -11.90 21.45
CA TYR A 120 0.23 -13.09 20.59
C TYR A 120 -1.05 -13.25 19.76
N ARG A 121 -2.12 -12.53 20.09
CA ARG A 121 -3.40 -12.58 19.39
C ARG A 121 -3.32 -11.87 18.03
N GLY A 122 -3.20 -12.64 16.95
CA GLY A 122 -3.16 -12.13 15.57
C GLY A 122 -1.94 -11.30 15.17
N GLY A 123 -1.03 -11.00 16.10
CA GLY A 123 0.18 -10.22 15.85
C GLY A 123 0.07 -8.71 16.14
N GLY A 124 -1.00 -8.25 16.77
CA GLY A 124 -1.14 -6.86 17.24
C GLY A 124 -0.96 -5.83 16.11
N ARG A 125 -0.03 -4.88 16.32
CA ARG A 125 0.34 -3.84 15.33
C ARG A 125 1.07 -4.38 14.09
N SER A 126 1.71 -5.54 14.15
CA SER A 126 2.37 -6.15 12.99
C SER A 126 1.39 -6.81 12.00
N SER A 127 0.13 -6.91 12.37
CA SER A 127 -0.91 -7.47 11.51
C SER A 127 -1.25 -6.53 10.35
N ALA A 128 -1.48 -7.10 9.16
CA ALA A 128 -1.96 -6.34 7.99
C ALA A 128 -3.36 -5.70 8.21
N ARG A 129 -4.04 -5.97 9.31
CA ARG A 129 -5.32 -5.35 9.68
C ARG A 129 -5.22 -3.82 9.76
N GLU A 130 -4.11 -3.29 10.29
CA GLU A 130 -3.89 -1.86 10.47
C GLU A 130 -3.87 -1.10 9.13
N THR A 131 -3.58 -1.76 8.01
CA THR A 131 -3.56 -1.14 6.68
C THR A 131 -4.93 -0.64 6.22
N ALA A 132 -6.04 -1.07 6.86
CA ALA A 132 -7.35 -0.48 6.61
C ALA A 132 -7.35 1.03 6.91
N MET A 133 -6.64 1.45 7.95
CA MET A 133 -6.53 2.88 8.29
C MET A 133 -5.67 3.65 7.30
N ARG A 134 -4.65 3.02 6.72
CA ARG A 134 -3.86 3.62 5.62
C ARG A 134 -4.73 3.83 4.39
N VAL A 135 -5.57 2.85 4.05
CA VAL A 135 -6.49 2.94 2.91
C VAL A 135 -7.54 4.03 3.15
N ALA A 136 -8.12 4.10 4.33
CA ALA A 136 -9.07 5.17 4.67
C ALA A 136 -8.43 6.58 4.57
N ALA A 137 -7.22 6.76 5.13
CA ALA A 137 -6.48 8.01 5.01
C ALA A 137 -6.08 8.33 3.56
N GLY A 138 -5.63 7.30 2.82
CA GLY A 138 -5.26 7.42 1.41
C GLY A 138 -6.44 7.78 0.51
N ALA A 139 -7.66 7.33 0.84
CA ALA A 139 -8.87 7.71 0.11
C ALA A 139 -9.16 9.22 0.20
N ILE A 140 -8.92 9.84 1.37
CA ILE A 140 -8.99 11.31 1.52
C ILE A 140 -7.97 11.98 0.57
N ALA A 141 -6.73 11.52 0.58
CA ALA A 141 -5.67 12.04 -0.27
C ALA A 141 -5.98 11.87 -1.77
N LYS A 142 -6.44 10.67 -2.19
CA LYS A 142 -6.86 10.39 -3.58
C LYS A 142 -7.96 11.36 -4.03
N LYS A 143 -9.00 11.53 -3.21
CA LYS A 143 -10.12 12.43 -3.52
C LYS A 143 -9.64 13.86 -3.71
N TYR A 144 -8.83 14.37 -2.77
CA TYR A 144 -8.29 15.73 -2.84
C TYR A 144 -7.42 15.93 -4.07
N LEU A 145 -6.45 15.05 -4.30
CA LEU A 145 -5.52 15.14 -5.43
C LEU A 145 -6.24 15.07 -6.78
N LYS A 146 -7.25 14.21 -6.90
CA LYS A 146 -8.07 14.14 -8.12
C LYS A 146 -8.82 15.43 -8.38
N GLN A 147 -9.44 16.03 -7.35
CA GLN A 147 -10.21 17.27 -7.50
C GLN A 147 -9.33 18.49 -7.76
N GLN A 148 -8.15 18.57 -7.13
CA GLN A 148 -7.30 19.77 -7.21
C GLN A 148 -6.34 19.78 -8.40
N CYS A 149 -5.83 18.62 -8.80
CA CYS A 149 -4.82 18.53 -9.86
C CYS A 149 -5.12 17.45 -10.91
N GLY A 150 -6.23 16.73 -10.82
CA GLY A 150 -6.54 15.66 -11.77
C GLY A 150 -5.63 14.44 -11.64
N ILE A 151 -4.93 14.28 -10.51
CA ILE A 151 -4.08 13.11 -10.26
C ILE A 151 -4.96 11.88 -10.06
N GLU A 152 -4.75 10.85 -10.87
CA GLU A 152 -5.37 9.54 -10.71
C GLU A 152 -4.33 8.49 -10.33
N ILE A 153 -4.67 7.62 -9.36
CA ILE A 153 -3.78 6.60 -8.84
C ILE A 153 -4.46 5.25 -8.99
N ARG A 154 -3.80 4.34 -9.71
CA ARG A 154 -4.32 2.99 -9.97
C ARG A 154 -3.21 1.95 -9.75
N GLY A 155 -3.56 0.87 -9.07
CA GLY A 155 -2.68 -0.26 -8.85
C GLY A 155 -3.16 -1.51 -9.58
N TYR A 156 -2.23 -2.42 -9.85
CA TYR A 156 -2.53 -3.73 -10.41
C TYR A 156 -1.51 -4.77 -9.96
N MET A 157 -1.92 -6.03 -9.96
CA MET A 157 -1.02 -7.15 -9.71
C MET A 157 -0.28 -7.49 -11.00
N ALA A 158 1.02 -7.25 -11.04
CA ALA A 158 1.86 -7.52 -12.20
C ALA A 158 2.32 -8.98 -12.28
N GLN A 159 2.40 -9.66 -11.13
CA GLN A 159 2.84 -11.05 -11.06
C GLN A 159 2.32 -11.70 -9.78
N LEU A 160 1.89 -12.97 -9.89
CA LEU A 160 1.56 -13.84 -8.75
C LEU A 160 2.37 -15.13 -8.88
N GLY A 161 3.29 -15.35 -7.94
CA GLY A 161 4.24 -16.44 -8.07
C GLY A 161 5.05 -16.34 -9.36
N GLU A 162 4.92 -17.34 -10.23
CA GLU A 162 5.60 -17.37 -11.53
C GLU A 162 4.74 -16.78 -12.67
N ILE A 163 3.44 -16.58 -12.42
CA ILE A 163 2.48 -16.13 -13.44
C ILE A 163 2.58 -14.62 -13.62
N LYS A 164 2.91 -14.18 -14.85
CA LYS A 164 2.96 -12.79 -15.29
C LYS A 164 1.90 -12.54 -16.34
N TYR A 165 1.47 -11.28 -16.47
CA TYR A 165 0.60 -10.89 -17.59
C TYR A 165 1.39 -10.89 -18.90
N GLU A 166 0.70 -11.19 -20.00
CA GLU A 166 1.20 -11.11 -21.36
C GLU A 166 0.51 -9.98 -22.13
N GLN A 167 -0.72 -9.68 -21.76
CA GLN A 167 -1.50 -8.57 -22.32
C GLN A 167 -1.93 -7.64 -21.19
N PHE A 168 -1.84 -6.34 -21.42
CA PHE A 168 -2.18 -5.34 -20.43
C PHE A 168 -3.49 -4.62 -20.81
N ASP A 169 -4.48 -4.72 -19.95
CA ASP A 169 -5.75 -3.99 -20.07
C ASP A 169 -6.18 -3.44 -18.71
N TRP A 170 -6.22 -2.12 -18.59
CA TRP A 170 -6.72 -1.46 -17.38
C TRP A 170 -8.17 -1.81 -17.06
N ASP A 171 -9.00 -2.07 -18.06
CA ASP A 171 -10.40 -2.42 -17.84
C ASP A 171 -10.56 -3.82 -17.25
N ALA A 172 -9.59 -4.69 -17.40
CA ALA A 172 -9.59 -6.02 -16.81
C ALA A 172 -9.29 -5.97 -15.29
N VAL A 173 -8.48 -5.00 -14.82
CA VAL A 173 -7.98 -4.94 -13.45
C VAL A 173 -9.09 -4.99 -12.39
N GLU A 174 -10.13 -4.19 -12.54
CA GLU A 174 -11.24 -4.12 -11.57
C GLU A 174 -12.31 -5.21 -11.77
N LYS A 175 -12.22 -5.99 -12.87
CA LYS A 175 -13.23 -7.00 -13.23
C LYS A 175 -12.90 -8.41 -12.74
N ASN A 176 -11.78 -8.58 -12.04
CA ASN A 176 -11.35 -9.88 -11.53
C ASN A 176 -10.86 -9.79 -10.07
N PRO A 177 -10.87 -10.90 -9.32
CA PRO A 177 -10.55 -10.87 -7.90
C PRO A 177 -9.06 -10.69 -7.57
N PHE A 178 -8.19 -10.60 -8.58
CA PHE A 178 -6.73 -10.50 -8.41
C PHE A 178 -6.19 -9.11 -8.70
N PHE A 179 -7.00 -8.17 -9.22
CA PHE A 179 -6.53 -6.92 -9.82
C PHE A 179 -5.49 -7.16 -10.92
N PHE A 180 -5.67 -8.23 -11.69
CA PHE A 180 -4.72 -8.66 -12.71
C PHE A 180 -5.11 -8.07 -14.08
N PRO A 181 -4.15 -7.50 -14.85
CA PRO A 181 -4.47 -6.78 -16.07
C PRO A 181 -4.71 -7.66 -17.30
N ASP A 182 -4.57 -8.98 -17.18
CA ASP A 182 -4.72 -9.95 -18.28
C ASP A 182 -5.88 -10.91 -17.99
N ALA A 183 -7.00 -10.69 -18.65
CA ALA A 183 -8.20 -11.51 -18.47
C ALA A 183 -7.99 -12.99 -18.89
N HIS A 184 -7.06 -13.28 -19.80
CA HIS A 184 -6.79 -14.65 -20.26
C HIS A 184 -6.05 -15.48 -19.22
N LYS A 185 -5.40 -14.86 -18.25
CA LYS A 185 -4.65 -15.53 -17.17
C LYS A 185 -5.48 -15.81 -15.91
N ILE A 186 -6.72 -15.35 -15.83
CA ILE A 186 -7.51 -15.45 -14.59
C ILE A 186 -7.79 -16.89 -14.20
N GLN A 187 -8.12 -17.76 -15.14
CA GLN A 187 -8.33 -19.18 -14.85
C GLN A 187 -7.04 -19.85 -14.30
N GLU A 188 -5.90 -19.59 -14.92
CA GLU A 188 -4.59 -20.09 -14.48
C GLU A 188 -4.27 -19.64 -13.04
N LEU A 189 -4.55 -18.36 -12.72
CA LEU A 189 -4.39 -17.81 -11.38
C LEU A 189 -5.32 -18.49 -10.36
N GLU A 190 -6.57 -18.73 -10.71
CA GLU A 190 -7.53 -19.42 -9.84
C GLU A 190 -7.09 -20.85 -9.53
N GLU A 191 -6.68 -21.61 -10.54
CA GLU A 191 -6.20 -22.99 -10.40
C GLU A 191 -4.94 -23.04 -9.52
N TYR A 192 -4.00 -22.11 -9.74
CA TYR A 192 -2.78 -21.98 -8.94
C TYR A 192 -3.07 -21.69 -7.47
N MET A 193 -3.97 -20.75 -7.20
CA MET A 193 -4.38 -20.40 -5.84
C MET A 193 -5.13 -21.52 -5.13
N ASP A 194 -5.95 -22.29 -5.85
CA ASP A 194 -6.64 -23.46 -5.29
C ASP A 194 -5.66 -24.59 -4.98
N ALA A 195 -4.61 -24.79 -5.79
CA ALA A 195 -3.53 -25.74 -5.49
C ALA A 195 -2.77 -25.34 -4.23
N LEU A 196 -2.33 -24.08 -4.12
CA LEU A 196 -1.64 -23.56 -2.92
C LEU A 196 -2.48 -23.74 -1.65
N ARG A 197 -3.80 -23.50 -1.75
CA ARG A 197 -4.70 -23.68 -0.61
C ARG A 197 -4.80 -25.17 -0.18
N LYS A 198 -4.86 -26.09 -1.14
CA LYS A 198 -4.86 -27.55 -0.85
C LYS A 198 -3.56 -27.99 -0.18
N GLU A 199 -2.43 -27.45 -0.62
CA GLU A 199 -1.12 -27.69 -0.03
C GLU A 199 -0.97 -27.06 1.37
N GLY A 200 -1.80 -26.08 1.72
CA GLY A 200 -1.64 -25.28 2.94
C GLY A 200 -0.48 -24.29 2.88
N ASN A 201 -0.05 -23.92 1.68
CA ASN A 201 1.09 -23.06 1.38
C ASN A 201 0.68 -21.62 0.98
N SER A 202 1.65 -20.79 0.67
CA SER A 202 1.46 -19.38 0.26
C SER A 202 2.48 -18.98 -0.79
N ILE A 203 2.22 -17.87 -1.47
CA ILE A 203 3.07 -17.33 -2.52
C ILE A 203 3.17 -15.81 -2.45
N GLY A 204 4.24 -15.25 -3.00
CA GLY A 204 4.45 -13.82 -3.16
C GLY A 204 3.81 -13.24 -4.41
N ALA A 205 3.87 -11.91 -4.52
CA ALA A 205 3.36 -11.19 -5.68
C ALA A 205 4.22 -9.96 -5.99
N ARG A 206 4.15 -9.48 -7.22
CA ARG A 206 4.59 -8.14 -7.63
C ARG A 206 3.36 -7.27 -7.88
N ILE A 207 3.32 -6.12 -7.23
CA ILE A 207 2.28 -5.10 -7.40
C ILE A 207 2.91 -3.88 -8.02
N ASN A 208 2.25 -3.33 -9.04
CA ASN A 208 2.60 -2.04 -9.60
C ASN A 208 1.52 -1.02 -9.25
N VAL A 209 1.93 0.22 -9.04
CA VAL A 209 1.03 1.36 -8.85
C VAL A 209 1.51 2.53 -9.69
N VAL A 210 0.56 3.17 -10.36
CA VAL A 210 0.81 4.27 -11.29
C VAL A 210 -0.01 5.48 -10.84
N ALA A 211 0.64 6.65 -10.78
CA ALA A 211 -0.05 7.93 -10.64
C ALA A 211 0.09 8.72 -11.94
N THR A 212 -1.04 9.10 -12.53
CA THR A 212 -1.13 9.94 -13.73
C THR A 212 -1.56 11.34 -13.37
N GLY A 213 -1.29 12.32 -14.23
CA GLY A 213 -1.66 13.73 -13.99
C GLY A 213 -0.82 14.42 -12.90
N VAL A 214 0.29 13.82 -12.48
CA VAL A 214 1.18 14.43 -11.48
C VAL A 214 1.88 15.62 -12.08
N PRO A 215 1.72 16.86 -11.51
CA PRO A 215 2.42 18.02 -12.04
C PRO A 215 3.93 17.91 -11.78
N PRO A 216 4.78 18.58 -12.60
CA PRO A 216 6.18 18.74 -12.26
C PRO A 216 6.34 19.56 -10.99
N GLY A 217 7.38 19.27 -10.19
CA GLY A 217 7.75 20.09 -9.04
C GLY A 217 7.42 19.48 -7.67
N LEU A 218 6.82 18.31 -7.59
CA LEU A 218 6.59 17.63 -6.30
C LEU A 218 7.85 16.87 -5.87
N GLY A 219 8.28 17.07 -4.66
CA GLY A 219 9.50 16.47 -4.11
C GLY A 219 10.55 17.53 -3.78
N GLU A 220 11.61 17.10 -3.13
CA GLU A 220 12.70 17.96 -2.68
C GLU A 220 14.05 17.39 -3.14
N PRO A 221 15.08 18.22 -3.30
CA PRO A 221 16.43 17.71 -3.48
C PRO A 221 16.97 17.13 -2.17
N VAL A 222 17.93 16.24 -2.30
CA VAL A 222 18.79 15.63 -1.29
C VAL A 222 18.06 14.60 -0.40
N PHE A 223 17.37 14.97 0.67
CA PHE A 223 16.91 14.02 1.69
C PHE A 223 15.40 13.69 1.61
N ASP A 224 14.59 14.61 1.14
CA ASP A 224 13.15 14.42 0.98
C ASP A 224 12.77 14.22 -0.49
N ARG A 225 13.57 13.45 -1.20
CA ARG A 225 13.31 13.10 -2.59
C ARG A 225 12.01 12.34 -2.70
N LEU A 226 11.22 12.66 -3.71
CA LEU A 226 9.92 12.02 -3.93
C LEU A 226 10.05 10.49 -4.08
N ASP A 227 11.03 10.01 -4.85
CA ASP A 227 11.32 8.59 -5.02
C ASP A 227 11.73 7.90 -3.70
N ALA A 228 12.50 8.59 -2.85
CA ALA A 228 12.90 8.08 -1.53
C ALA A 228 11.71 7.98 -0.58
N ASP A 229 10.84 8.99 -0.50
CA ASP A 229 9.65 8.99 0.34
C ASP A 229 8.62 7.95 -0.16
N ILE A 230 8.47 7.79 -1.48
CA ILE A 230 7.66 6.72 -2.08
C ILE A 230 8.21 5.36 -1.68
N ALA A 231 9.51 5.12 -1.84
CA ALA A 231 10.14 3.85 -1.49
C ALA A 231 9.98 3.55 0.01
N HIS A 232 10.16 4.55 0.89
CA HIS A 232 9.92 4.43 2.33
C HIS A 232 8.46 4.03 2.63
N ALA A 233 7.49 4.72 2.04
CA ALA A 233 6.07 4.45 2.26
C ALA A 233 5.68 3.05 1.79
N MET A 234 6.14 2.63 0.60
CA MET A 234 5.89 1.29 0.05
C MET A 234 6.57 0.19 0.87
N MET A 235 7.82 0.41 1.32
CA MET A 235 8.54 -0.55 2.16
C MET A 235 7.88 -0.72 3.54
N CYS A 236 7.09 0.24 4.01
CA CYS A 236 6.30 0.14 5.23
C CYS A 236 5.05 -0.75 5.08
N ILE A 237 4.68 -1.19 3.88
CA ILE A 237 3.57 -2.13 3.67
C ILE A 237 4.02 -3.53 4.13
N ASN A 238 3.15 -4.21 4.88
CA ASN A 238 3.44 -5.56 5.38
C ASN A 238 3.82 -6.50 4.23
N ALA A 239 4.83 -7.33 4.45
CA ALA A 239 5.40 -8.31 3.51
C ALA A 239 6.20 -7.73 2.33
N VAL A 240 6.25 -6.43 2.12
CA VAL A 240 7.12 -5.84 1.08
C VAL A 240 8.59 -6.10 1.40
N LYS A 241 9.37 -6.46 0.36
CA LYS A 241 10.79 -6.80 0.41
C LYS A 241 11.63 -6.08 -0.63
N GLY A 242 11.01 -5.45 -1.60
CA GLY A 242 11.68 -4.66 -2.62
C GLY A 242 10.73 -3.60 -3.18
N VAL A 243 11.29 -2.45 -3.55
CA VAL A 243 10.58 -1.35 -4.21
C VAL A 243 11.45 -0.86 -5.36
N GLU A 244 10.84 -0.63 -6.49
CA GLU A 244 11.45 -0.10 -7.70
C GLU A 244 10.67 1.11 -8.19
N VAL A 245 11.36 2.12 -8.72
CA VAL A 245 10.78 3.30 -9.36
C VAL A 245 11.24 3.32 -10.81
N GLY A 246 10.32 3.43 -11.76
CA GLY A 246 10.60 3.37 -13.19
C GLY A 246 11.25 2.05 -13.60
N ALA A 247 12.39 2.11 -14.28
CA ALA A 247 13.15 0.94 -14.73
C ALA A 247 13.69 0.09 -13.56
N GLY A 248 13.74 0.66 -12.32
CA GLY A 248 14.20 -0.09 -11.16
C GLY A 248 15.56 -0.72 -11.35
N PHE A 249 15.71 -2.00 -11.01
CA PHE A 249 16.98 -2.73 -11.15
C PHE A 249 17.40 -2.96 -12.60
N ASP A 250 16.49 -2.93 -13.56
CA ASP A 250 16.81 -3.10 -14.98
C ASP A 250 17.69 -1.94 -15.52
N CYS A 251 17.74 -0.80 -14.81
CA CYS A 251 18.59 0.33 -15.16
C CYS A 251 20.09 0.01 -15.21
N VAL A 252 20.53 -1.03 -14.50
CA VAL A 252 21.97 -1.43 -14.48
C VAL A 252 22.44 -2.03 -15.81
N GLU A 253 21.53 -2.53 -16.62
CA GLU A 253 21.80 -3.09 -17.95
C GLU A 253 21.70 -2.02 -19.05
N GLN A 254 21.10 -0.86 -18.76
CA GLN A 254 20.87 0.24 -19.68
C GLN A 254 22.09 1.17 -19.78
N LYS A 255 22.53 1.47 -20.97
CA LYS A 255 23.51 2.53 -21.20
C LYS A 255 22.87 3.90 -20.98
N GLY A 256 23.65 4.93 -20.70
CA GLY A 256 23.14 6.28 -20.47
C GLY A 256 22.29 6.83 -21.64
N THR A 257 22.60 6.44 -22.88
CA THR A 257 21.80 6.78 -24.07
C THR A 257 20.47 6.06 -24.17
N GLU A 258 20.32 4.92 -23.47
CA GLU A 258 19.09 4.12 -23.43
C GLU A 258 18.24 4.55 -22.25
N HIS A 259 18.86 4.82 -21.09
CA HIS A 259 18.16 5.15 -19.85
C HIS A 259 17.64 6.59 -19.81
N ARG A 260 18.32 7.55 -20.44
CA ARG A 260 17.92 8.97 -20.35
C ARG A 260 16.54 9.17 -21.01
N ASP A 261 15.65 9.82 -20.30
CA ASP A 261 14.32 10.17 -20.80
C ASP A 261 14.43 11.44 -21.67
N GLU A 262 14.59 11.27 -22.98
CA GLU A 262 14.73 12.37 -23.93
C GLU A 262 13.41 13.13 -24.05
N MET A 263 13.53 14.44 -24.28
CA MET A 263 12.41 15.38 -24.41
C MET A 263 12.36 16.00 -25.80
N THR A 264 11.17 16.15 -26.33
CA THR A 264 10.86 16.90 -27.55
C THR A 264 9.79 17.94 -27.24
N PRO A 265 9.53 18.87 -28.16
CA PRO A 265 8.39 19.80 -28.02
C PRO A 265 7.03 19.07 -27.90
N ASP A 266 6.92 17.84 -28.41
CA ASP A 266 5.69 17.04 -28.42
C ASP A 266 5.53 16.17 -27.19
N GLY A 267 6.58 15.98 -26.37
CA GLY A 267 6.55 15.16 -25.17
C GLY A 267 7.85 14.43 -24.85
N PHE A 268 7.81 13.63 -23.79
CA PHE A 268 8.88 12.70 -23.44
C PHE A 268 8.87 11.48 -24.36
N LEU A 269 10.06 10.91 -24.65
CA LEU A 269 10.22 9.74 -25.50
C LEU A 269 10.28 8.43 -24.70
N SER A 270 10.54 8.50 -23.40
CA SER A 270 10.58 7.37 -22.47
C SER A 270 10.27 7.81 -21.05
N ASN A 271 10.12 6.87 -20.11
CA ASN A 271 9.91 7.14 -18.68
C ASN A 271 10.69 6.13 -17.82
N HIS A 272 11.97 5.96 -18.11
CA HIS A 272 12.83 5.03 -17.36
C HIS A 272 13.06 5.50 -15.91
N ALA A 273 13.06 6.81 -15.68
CA ALA A 273 13.15 7.40 -14.34
C ALA A 273 11.87 7.25 -13.50
N GLY A 274 10.76 6.75 -14.10
CA GLY A 274 9.48 6.56 -13.39
C GLY A 274 8.84 7.85 -12.91
N GLY A 275 9.02 8.95 -13.66
CA GLY A 275 8.39 10.24 -13.39
C GLY A 275 9.12 11.12 -12.36
N VAL A 276 10.31 10.72 -11.89
CA VAL A 276 11.08 11.48 -10.89
C VAL A 276 12.49 11.73 -11.38
N LEU A 277 12.90 12.99 -11.45
CA LEU A 277 14.24 13.45 -11.83
C LEU A 277 14.82 14.31 -10.71
N GLY A 278 16.00 13.95 -10.22
CA GLY A 278 16.66 14.68 -9.11
C GLY A 278 15.86 14.68 -7.79
N GLY A 279 14.92 13.76 -7.62
CA GLY A 279 14.04 13.68 -6.46
C GLY A 279 12.75 14.47 -6.58
N ILE A 280 12.47 15.05 -7.77
CA ILE A 280 11.34 15.92 -8.03
C ILE A 280 10.53 15.34 -9.21
N SER A 281 9.19 15.42 -9.14
CA SER A 281 8.33 14.95 -10.24
C SER A 281 8.58 15.72 -11.52
N SER A 282 8.64 14.99 -12.64
CA SER A 282 8.94 15.55 -13.97
C SER A 282 7.70 15.96 -14.77
N GLY A 283 6.50 15.62 -14.29
CA GLY A 283 5.25 15.73 -15.07
C GLY A 283 4.87 14.44 -15.78
N GLN A 284 5.75 13.44 -15.82
CA GLN A 284 5.43 12.11 -16.31
C GLN A 284 4.69 11.27 -15.26
N HIS A 285 4.17 10.13 -15.67
CA HIS A 285 3.55 9.18 -14.74
C HIS A 285 4.57 8.71 -13.70
N ILE A 286 4.14 8.69 -12.43
CA ILE A 286 4.93 8.03 -11.38
C ILE A 286 4.63 6.54 -11.46
N GLU A 287 5.66 5.74 -11.72
CA GLU A 287 5.56 4.28 -11.86
C GLU A 287 6.38 3.60 -10.75
N VAL A 288 5.70 2.83 -9.91
CA VAL A 288 6.30 2.14 -8.76
C VAL A 288 5.94 0.66 -8.79
N SER A 289 6.94 -0.20 -8.57
CA SER A 289 6.76 -1.64 -8.41
C SER A 289 7.20 -2.07 -7.03
N MET A 290 6.54 -3.07 -6.46
CA MET A 290 6.95 -3.65 -5.19
C MET A 290 6.81 -5.17 -5.17
N ALA A 291 7.78 -5.83 -4.54
CA ALA A 291 7.81 -7.27 -4.34
C ALA A 291 7.32 -7.61 -2.93
N LEU A 292 6.30 -8.44 -2.83
CA LEU A 292 5.76 -8.95 -1.58
C LEU A 292 6.16 -10.41 -1.40
N LYS A 293 6.73 -10.73 -0.23
CA LYS A 293 7.02 -12.12 0.12
C LYS A 293 5.75 -12.92 0.39
N ALA A 294 5.83 -14.22 0.28
CA ALA A 294 4.80 -15.15 0.73
C ALA A 294 4.43 -14.94 2.21
N THR A 295 3.17 -15.17 2.56
CA THR A 295 2.69 -15.16 3.95
C THR A 295 3.44 -16.22 4.77
N SER A 296 3.99 -15.82 5.92
CA SER A 296 4.71 -16.75 6.80
C SER A 296 3.80 -17.61 7.67
N SER A 297 2.54 -17.23 7.81
CA SER A 297 1.54 -17.99 8.58
C SER A 297 0.86 -19.00 7.67
N ILE A 298 1.39 -20.22 7.60
CA ILE A 298 0.91 -21.33 6.77
C ILE A 298 0.52 -22.53 7.61
N ARG A 299 -0.20 -23.48 7.01
CA ARG A 299 -0.67 -24.71 7.69
C ARG A 299 0.33 -25.85 7.69
N LEU A 300 1.52 -25.61 7.15
CA LEU A 300 2.62 -26.57 7.17
C LEU A 300 3.46 -26.38 8.45
N PRO A 301 3.99 -27.49 9.04
CA PRO A 301 4.83 -27.40 10.21
C PRO A 301 6.12 -26.65 9.92
N GLY A 302 6.53 -25.79 10.83
CA GLY A 302 7.75 -25.00 10.75
C GLY A 302 8.60 -25.12 12.01
N LYS A 303 9.91 -25.26 11.85
CA LYS A 303 10.87 -25.27 12.96
C LYS A 303 10.95 -23.89 13.59
N THR A 304 10.96 -23.83 14.91
CA THR A 304 11.05 -22.60 15.70
C THR A 304 11.68 -22.86 17.07
N ILE A 305 11.64 -21.85 17.92
CA ILE A 305 11.98 -21.94 19.35
C ILE A 305 10.79 -21.47 20.21
N ASN A 306 10.73 -21.98 21.44
CA ASN A 306 9.81 -21.48 22.46
C ASN A 306 10.39 -20.26 23.20
N LEU A 307 9.66 -19.72 24.17
CA LEU A 307 10.10 -18.56 24.97
C LEU A 307 11.35 -18.86 25.82
N ALA A 308 11.66 -20.12 26.13
CA ALA A 308 12.86 -20.52 26.83
C ALA A 308 14.09 -20.71 25.91
N GLY A 309 13.93 -20.54 24.57
CA GLY A 309 14.97 -20.76 23.58
C GLY A 309 15.15 -22.21 23.16
N GLU A 310 14.27 -23.12 23.57
CA GLU A 310 14.33 -24.54 23.25
C GLU A 310 13.70 -24.80 21.87
N ALA A 311 14.20 -25.83 21.17
CA ALA A 311 13.67 -26.23 19.86
C ALA A 311 12.19 -26.61 19.96
N ALA A 312 11.40 -26.09 19.02
CA ALA A 312 9.96 -26.31 18.94
C ALA A 312 9.52 -26.43 17.47
N GLU A 313 8.28 -26.85 17.27
CA GLU A 313 7.60 -26.84 16.00
C GLU A 313 6.29 -26.07 16.14
N VAL A 314 5.90 -25.32 15.10
CA VAL A 314 4.66 -24.59 15.08
C VAL A 314 3.90 -24.81 13.77
N ILE A 315 2.58 -24.95 13.89
CA ILE A 315 1.64 -24.95 12.78
C ILE A 315 0.68 -23.78 13.00
N THR A 316 0.58 -22.87 12.03
CA THR A 316 -0.32 -21.73 12.19
C THR A 316 -1.71 -22.09 11.68
N LYS A 317 -2.67 -22.26 12.60
CA LYS A 317 -4.07 -22.67 12.30
C LYS A 317 -4.99 -21.50 11.96
N GLY A 318 -4.50 -20.30 11.73
CA GLY A 318 -5.31 -19.11 11.46
C GLY A 318 -5.91 -19.04 10.04
N ARG A 319 -6.76 -18.03 9.84
CA ARG A 319 -7.33 -17.66 8.53
C ARG A 319 -6.42 -16.65 7.85
N HIS A 320 -5.48 -17.11 7.02
CA HIS A 320 -4.50 -16.27 6.36
C HIS A 320 -4.73 -16.20 4.86
N ASP A 321 -4.31 -15.11 4.23
CA ASP A 321 -4.30 -14.97 2.78
C ASP A 321 -3.21 -15.86 2.18
N PRO A 322 -3.52 -16.76 1.22
CA PRO A 322 -2.48 -17.51 0.50
C PRO A 322 -1.56 -16.60 -0.30
N CYS A 323 -2.06 -15.44 -0.77
CA CYS A 323 -1.28 -14.38 -1.36
C CYS A 323 -1.76 -13.02 -0.84
N VAL A 324 -0.88 -12.28 -0.17
CA VAL A 324 -1.21 -10.94 0.36
C VAL A 324 -1.25 -9.86 -0.72
N GLY A 325 -0.73 -10.15 -1.93
CA GLY A 325 -0.67 -9.20 -3.04
C GLY A 325 -2.03 -8.66 -3.45
N ILE A 326 -3.07 -9.49 -3.44
CA ILE A 326 -4.44 -9.07 -3.79
C ILE A 326 -4.84 -7.86 -2.97
N ARG A 327 -4.70 -7.95 -1.65
CA ARG A 327 -5.07 -6.87 -0.72
C ARG A 327 -4.05 -5.73 -0.69
N ALA A 328 -2.81 -5.98 -1.08
CA ALA A 328 -1.77 -4.97 -1.12
C ALA A 328 -1.97 -3.96 -2.27
N THR A 329 -2.69 -4.31 -3.32
CA THR A 329 -2.96 -3.41 -4.46
C THR A 329 -3.62 -2.09 -4.01
N PRO A 330 -4.80 -2.07 -3.37
CA PRO A 330 -5.40 -0.82 -2.88
C PRO A 330 -4.58 -0.17 -1.73
N ILE A 331 -3.78 -0.93 -0.99
CA ILE A 331 -2.88 -0.35 0.01
C ILE A 331 -1.76 0.45 -0.66
N ALA A 332 -1.19 -0.04 -1.75
CA ALA A 332 -0.17 0.66 -2.51
C ALA A 332 -0.69 1.98 -3.10
N GLU A 333 -1.90 1.96 -3.67
CA GLU A 333 -2.57 3.17 -4.15
C GLU A 333 -2.70 4.21 -3.03
N ALA A 334 -3.18 3.78 -1.87
CA ALA A 334 -3.36 4.66 -0.71
C ALA A 334 -2.03 5.25 -0.20
N MET A 335 -0.97 4.43 -0.14
CA MET A 335 0.34 4.90 0.32
C MET A 335 0.97 5.89 -0.67
N LEU A 336 0.84 5.66 -1.98
CA LEU A 336 1.28 6.61 -3.00
C LEU A 336 0.51 7.93 -2.88
N ALA A 337 -0.81 7.86 -2.66
CA ALA A 337 -1.65 9.04 -2.50
C ALA A 337 -1.24 9.88 -1.27
N ILE A 338 -0.95 9.26 -0.14
CA ILE A 338 -0.50 9.95 1.08
C ILE A 338 0.82 10.71 0.82
N VAL A 339 1.78 10.06 0.15
CA VAL A 339 3.07 10.69 -0.17
C VAL A 339 2.88 11.86 -1.14
N LEU A 340 2.13 11.65 -2.23
CA LEU A 340 1.89 12.71 -3.21
C LEU A 340 1.11 13.88 -2.59
N MET A 341 0.16 13.62 -1.69
CA MET A 341 -0.58 14.67 -0.98
C MET A 341 0.32 15.49 -0.06
N ASP A 342 1.24 14.85 0.67
CA ASP A 342 2.19 15.54 1.52
C ASP A 342 3.10 16.46 0.70
N HIS A 343 3.70 15.95 -0.38
CA HIS A 343 4.55 16.74 -1.27
C HIS A 343 3.77 17.83 -2.02
N TYR A 344 2.51 17.59 -2.38
CA TYR A 344 1.66 18.60 -2.99
C TYR A 344 1.41 19.79 -2.04
N LEU A 345 1.11 19.53 -0.78
CA LEU A 345 0.91 20.58 0.20
C LEU A 345 2.21 21.35 0.49
N ARG A 346 3.35 20.65 0.54
CA ARG A 346 4.67 21.26 0.71
C ARG A 346 5.00 22.19 -0.47
N GLN A 347 4.84 21.71 -1.70
CA GLN A 347 5.02 22.52 -2.92
C GLN A 347 4.13 23.74 -2.92
N ARG A 348 2.84 23.59 -2.61
CA ARG A 348 1.90 24.70 -2.54
C ARG A 348 2.25 25.70 -1.44
N GLY A 349 2.71 25.25 -0.30
CA GLY A 349 3.07 26.12 0.82
C GLY A 349 4.35 26.89 0.59
N GLN A 350 5.32 26.33 -0.13
CA GLN A 350 6.64 26.90 -0.32
C GLN A 350 6.82 27.62 -1.68
N ASN A 351 6.21 27.10 -2.73
CA ASN A 351 6.50 27.51 -4.11
C ASN A 351 5.26 27.94 -4.91
N ALA A 352 4.15 28.31 -4.25
CA ALA A 352 2.91 28.66 -4.95
C ALA A 352 3.07 29.84 -5.92
N ASP A 353 4.00 30.75 -5.64
CA ASP A 353 4.24 31.96 -6.44
C ASP A 353 5.28 31.76 -7.57
N VAL A 354 5.87 30.56 -7.67
CA VAL A 354 6.85 30.26 -8.73
C VAL A 354 6.15 30.19 -10.08
N GLN A 355 6.64 31.01 -11.03
CA GLN A 355 6.20 31.03 -12.42
C GLN A 355 7.34 30.62 -13.33
N VAL A 356 7.07 29.72 -14.27
CA VAL A 356 8.03 29.24 -15.25
C VAL A 356 7.52 29.55 -16.66
N SER A 357 8.36 30.12 -17.50
CA SER A 357 8.02 30.41 -18.90
C SER A 357 8.11 29.18 -19.81
N THR A 358 8.84 28.15 -19.39
CA THR A 358 8.94 26.91 -20.14
C THR A 358 7.62 26.12 -20.04
N PRO A 359 7.03 25.69 -21.16
CA PRO A 359 5.81 24.88 -21.11
C PRO A 359 6.05 23.56 -20.43
N VAL A 360 5.00 23.01 -19.80
CA VAL A 360 5.03 21.65 -19.27
C VAL A 360 5.10 20.66 -20.44
N ILE A 361 6.07 19.78 -20.40
CA ILE A 361 6.27 18.76 -21.43
C ILE A 361 5.26 17.62 -21.20
N ALA A 362 4.60 17.18 -22.26
CA ALA A 362 3.62 16.10 -22.20
C ALA A 362 4.26 14.78 -21.75
N PRO A 363 3.60 14.01 -20.87
CA PRO A 363 4.06 12.66 -20.52
C PRO A 363 4.00 11.75 -21.73
N ILE A 364 4.84 10.70 -21.73
CA ILE A 364 4.72 9.64 -22.73
C ILE A 364 3.37 8.95 -22.62
N VAL A 365 2.70 8.76 -23.73
CA VAL A 365 1.46 7.99 -23.82
C VAL A 365 1.85 6.53 -24.09
N LYS A 366 1.55 5.63 -23.14
CA LYS A 366 1.72 4.18 -23.26
C LYS A 366 0.40 3.50 -23.54
#